data_7363b20cff883649bc85e54d5631d41a
#
_entry.id   7363b20cff883649bc85e54d5631d41a
#
_cell.length_a   1.000
_cell.length_b   1.000
_cell.length_c   1.000
_cell.angle_alpha   90.00
_cell.angle_beta   90.00
_cell.angle_gamma   90.00
#
_symmetry.space_group_name_H-M   'P 1'
#
loop_
_entity.id
_entity.type
_entity.pdbx_description
1 polymer ?
#
loop_
_entity_poly.entity_id
_entity_poly.type
_entity_poly.pdbx_seq_one_letter_code
_entity_poly.pdbx_strand_id
1 'polypeptide(L)'
;MPAQALTSEFLVTLPGREPETNAICYFDTEIKGFLLEHRASGGATFYFRYRDGAGKVRMENLGRADEVSLQDARSKAHKMKLMVKDGGDPKKEAYRFKDVPTFGRFVSERYLPYAKTRKRSWKTDEIMLRTHLLPRFGELRMNRITRADVVAMHQQAREDGYAAGTLDSVSIDSTG
;
A
#
# COMPACT_ATOMS: atom_id res chain seq x y z
N MET A 1 4.89 22.95 -21.94
CA MET A 1 4.99 21.56 -21.51
C MET A 1 4.36 20.71 -22.59
N PRO A 2 5.12 19.86 -23.28
CA PRO A 2 4.59 19.10 -24.41
C PRO A 2 3.65 18.00 -23.93
N ALA A 3 2.47 17.91 -24.54
CA ALA A 3 1.61 16.75 -24.47
C ALA A 3 2.15 15.71 -25.45
N GLN A 4 2.46 14.52 -24.98
CA GLN A 4 3.10 13.46 -25.73
C GLN A 4 2.44 12.13 -25.39
N ALA A 5 2.15 11.31 -26.40
CA ALA A 5 1.76 9.93 -26.14
C ALA A 5 2.98 9.23 -25.52
N LEU A 6 2.86 8.84 -24.26
CA LEU A 6 3.91 8.07 -23.60
C LEU A 6 3.84 6.63 -24.12
N THR A 7 4.81 6.24 -24.93
CA THR A 7 4.96 4.87 -25.46
C THR A 7 6.24 4.25 -24.94
N SER A 8 6.36 2.92 -25.01
CA SER A 8 7.62 2.25 -24.67
C SER A 8 8.76 2.71 -25.57
N GLU A 9 8.51 2.97 -26.84
CA GLU A 9 9.48 3.52 -27.78
C GLU A 9 9.93 4.91 -27.35
N PHE A 10 9.00 5.79 -26.94
CA PHE A 10 9.32 7.11 -26.45
C PHE A 10 10.24 7.05 -25.22
N LEU A 11 10.01 6.13 -24.28
CA LEU A 11 10.85 5.95 -23.09
C LEU A 11 12.28 5.55 -23.45
N VAL A 12 12.48 4.74 -24.49
CA VAL A 12 13.80 4.31 -24.96
C VAL A 12 14.51 5.45 -25.70
N THR A 13 13.76 6.30 -26.40
CA THR A 13 14.29 7.41 -27.21
C THR A 13 14.35 8.72 -26.44
N LEU A 14 14.15 8.72 -25.10
CA LEU A 14 14.28 9.93 -24.30
C LEU A 14 15.62 10.61 -24.58
N PRO A 15 15.62 11.86 -25.08
CA PRO A 15 16.85 12.54 -25.45
C PRO A 15 17.74 12.74 -24.25
N GLY A 16 19.04 12.50 -24.43
CA GLY A 16 20.06 12.96 -23.48
C GLY A 16 19.86 14.45 -23.20
N ARG A 17 19.99 14.86 -21.94
CA ARG A 17 19.73 16.25 -21.56
C ARG A 17 20.99 16.98 -21.16
N GLU A 18 21.03 18.25 -21.51
CA GLU A 18 22.08 19.13 -21.03
C GLU A 18 21.94 19.39 -19.52
N PRO A 19 23.05 19.44 -18.76
CA PRO A 19 23.03 19.57 -17.29
C PRO A 19 22.31 20.84 -16.80
N GLU A 20 22.25 21.88 -17.62
CA GLU A 20 21.67 23.18 -17.25
C GLU A 20 20.15 23.25 -17.35
N THR A 21 19.51 22.23 -17.92
CA THR A 21 18.05 22.24 -18.08
C THR A 21 17.35 21.59 -16.90
N ASN A 22 16.36 22.30 -16.34
CA ASN A 22 15.44 21.75 -15.33
C ASN A 22 14.72 20.50 -15.85
N ALA A 23 14.17 19.70 -14.95
CA ALA A 23 13.37 18.53 -15.33
C ALA A 23 12.30 18.89 -16.36
N ILE A 24 12.13 18.07 -17.42
CA ILE A 24 11.03 18.20 -18.38
C ILE A 24 9.93 17.22 -18.00
N CYS A 25 8.69 17.72 -17.99
CA CYS A 25 7.51 16.91 -17.78
C CYS A 25 6.78 16.68 -19.11
N TYR A 26 6.61 15.43 -19.49
CA TYR A 26 5.82 14.98 -20.63
C TYR A 26 4.48 14.50 -20.14
N PHE A 27 3.38 15.16 -20.55
CA PHE A 27 2.03 14.77 -20.14
C PHE A 27 1.46 13.74 -21.10
N ASP A 28 0.94 12.65 -20.53
CA ASP A 28 0.30 11.59 -21.31
C ASP A 28 -0.99 12.10 -21.97
N THR A 29 -1.19 11.72 -23.23
CA THR A 29 -2.40 12.07 -23.99
C THR A 29 -3.60 11.19 -23.64
N GLU A 30 -3.38 9.98 -23.12
CA GLU A 30 -4.45 9.02 -22.78
C GLU A 30 -5.04 9.26 -21.40
N ILE A 31 -4.18 9.49 -20.40
CA ILE A 31 -4.61 9.67 -19.01
C ILE A 31 -4.29 11.07 -18.55
N LYS A 32 -5.30 11.94 -18.53
CA LYS A 32 -5.16 13.31 -18.02
C LYS A 32 -4.61 13.29 -16.59
N GLY A 33 -3.48 13.97 -16.39
CA GLY A 33 -2.78 14.05 -15.11
C GLY A 33 -1.64 13.04 -14.95
N PHE A 34 -1.55 12.02 -15.80
CA PHE A 34 -0.39 11.15 -15.85
C PHE A 34 0.75 11.84 -16.58
N LEU A 35 1.96 11.77 -16.07
CA LEU A 35 3.12 12.41 -16.65
C LEU A 35 4.41 11.66 -16.34
N LEU A 36 5.40 11.86 -17.19
CA LEU A 36 6.79 11.45 -16.99
C LEU A 36 7.63 12.69 -16.73
N GLU A 37 8.34 12.73 -15.61
CA GLU A 37 9.38 13.70 -15.33
C GLU A 37 10.72 13.11 -15.72
N HIS A 38 11.40 13.74 -16.68
CA HIS A 38 12.74 13.39 -17.10
C HIS A 38 13.73 14.42 -16.59
N ARG A 39 14.68 13.99 -15.77
CA ARG A 39 15.68 14.84 -15.11
C ARG A 39 16.94 15.00 -15.94
N ALA A 40 17.67 16.08 -15.75
CA ALA A 40 18.97 16.31 -16.38
C ALA A 40 20.00 15.18 -16.10
N SER A 41 19.90 14.53 -14.95
CA SER A 41 20.72 13.36 -14.58
C SER A 41 20.38 12.08 -15.37
N GLY A 42 19.43 12.13 -16.31
CA GLY A 42 18.98 10.97 -17.10
C GLY A 42 17.91 10.11 -16.44
N GLY A 43 17.59 10.36 -15.16
CA GLY A 43 16.52 9.61 -14.46
C GLY A 43 15.13 10.05 -14.93
N ALA A 44 14.23 9.08 -15.16
CA ALA A 44 12.85 9.33 -15.50
C ALA A 44 11.91 8.74 -14.43
N THR A 45 10.88 9.47 -14.04
CA THR A 45 9.95 9.07 -12.99
C THR A 45 8.52 9.38 -13.42
N PHE A 46 7.63 8.42 -13.22
CA PHE A 46 6.20 8.57 -13.46
C PHE A 46 5.51 9.23 -12.28
N TYR A 47 4.59 10.17 -12.58
CA TYR A 47 3.78 10.87 -11.60
C TYR A 47 2.33 10.95 -12.04
N PHE A 48 1.44 11.09 -11.05
CA PHE A 48 0.05 11.48 -11.27
C PHE A 48 -0.23 12.82 -10.62
N ARG A 49 -0.61 13.80 -11.43
CA ARG A 49 -0.94 15.17 -11.02
C ARG A 49 -2.45 15.36 -10.98
N TYR A 50 -2.96 15.80 -9.85
CA TYR A 50 -4.39 16.03 -9.64
C TYR A 50 -4.64 17.25 -8.76
N ARG A 51 -5.90 17.65 -8.61
CA ARG A 51 -6.34 18.64 -7.62
C ARG A 51 -7.04 17.90 -6.49
N ASP A 52 -6.66 18.20 -5.24
CA ASP A 52 -7.36 17.67 -4.07
C ASP A 52 -8.72 18.38 -3.86
N GLY A 53 -9.51 17.90 -2.89
CA GLY A 53 -10.82 18.47 -2.56
C GLY A 53 -10.80 19.96 -2.13
N ALA A 54 -9.60 20.49 -1.79
CA ALA A 54 -9.40 21.92 -1.50
C ALA A 54 -8.92 22.70 -2.76
N GLY A 55 -8.90 22.08 -3.94
CA GLY A 55 -8.44 22.69 -5.20
C GLY A 55 -6.92 22.78 -5.34
N LYS A 56 -6.14 22.33 -4.37
CA LYS A 56 -4.68 22.38 -4.39
C LYS A 56 -4.13 21.31 -5.34
N VAL A 57 -3.15 21.70 -6.17
CA VAL A 57 -2.45 20.77 -7.05
C VAL A 57 -1.56 19.85 -6.22
N ARG A 58 -1.71 18.56 -6.44
CA ARG A 58 -0.92 17.48 -5.85
C ARG A 58 -0.24 16.67 -6.93
N MET A 59 0.83 16.01 -6.57
CA MET A 59 1.58 15.13 -7.44
C MET A 59 2.01 13.90 -6.64
N GLU A 60 1.62 12.71 -7.10
CA GLU A 60 1.95 11.43 -6.46
C GLU A 60 2.94 10.66 -7.33
N ASN A 61 3.98 10.14 -6.69
CA ASN A 61 5.01 9.34 -7.34
C ASN A 61 4.46 7.93 -7.60
N LEU A 62 4.55 7.47 -8.86
CA LEU A 62 4.09 6.15 -9.29
C LEU A 62 5.23 5.13 -9.44
N GLY A 63 6.47 5.62 -9.44
CA GLY A 63 7.69 4.82 -9.57
C GLY A 63 8.62 5.34 -10.66
N ARG A 64 9.87 4.88 -10.62
CA ARG A 64 10.88 5.19 -11.63
C ARG A 64 10.59 4.39 -12.90
N ALA A 65 10.92 4.97 -14.06
CA ALA A 65 10.67 4.32 -15.35
C ALA A 65 11.59 3.11 -15.64
N ASP A 66 12.67 2.97 -14.88
CA ASP A 66 13.55 1.80 -14.87
C ASP A 66 13.06 0.66 -13.96
N GLU A 67 12.16 0.94 -13.02
CA GLU A 67 11.65 -0.02 -12.02
C GLU A 67 10.19 -0.43 -12.28
N VAL A 68 9.40 0.46 -12.88
CA VAL A 68 7.96 0.27 -13.09
C VAL A 68 7.64 0.36 -14.58
N SER A 69 6.92 -0.63 -15.09
CA SER A 69 6.48 -0.60 -16.49
C SER A 69 5.50 0.57 -16.75
N LEU A 70 5.49 1.06 -17.98
CA LEU A 70 4.54 2.11 -18.39
C LEU A 70 3.08 1.67 -18.17
N GLN A 71 2.78 0.40 -18.42
CA GLN A 71 1.43 -0.15 -18.24
C GLN A 71 1.02 -0.19 -16.77
N ASP A 72 1.92 -0.56 -15.87
CA ASP A 72 1.66 -0.56 -14.44
C ASP A 72 1.50 0.87 -13.90
N ALA A 73 2.34 1.80 -14.37
CA ALA A 73 2.24 3.22 -14.02
C ALA A 73 0.90 3.81 -14.48
N ARG A 74 0.45 3.49 -15.72
CA ARG A 74 -0.86 3.89 -16.22
C ARG A 74 -2.01 3.30 -15.41
N SER A 75 -1.93 2.02 -15.06
CA SER A 75 -2.93 1.35 -14.23
C SER A 75 -3.06 2.01 -12.86
N LYS A 76 -1.94 2.37 -12.24
CA LYS A 76 -1.92 3.13 -10.98
C LYS A 76 -2.52 4.52 -11.15
N ALA A 77 -2.12 5.26 -12.21
CA ALA A 77 -2.65 6.59 -12.51
C ALA A 77 -4.17 6.55 -12.74
N HIS A 78 -4.66 5.56 -13.48
CA HIS A 78 -6.08 5.37 -13.73
C HIS A 78 -6.88 5.12 -12.45
N LYS A 79 -6.38 4.25 -11.55
CA LYS A 79 -7.00 4.01 -10.24
C LYS A 79 -7.07 5.29 -9.41
N MET A 80 -5.98 6.07 -9.37
CA MET A 80 -5.97 7.36 -8.67
C MET A 80 -6.91 8.38 -9.29
N LYS A 81 -7.01 8.42 -10.63
CA LYS A 81 -7.95 9.29 -11.34
C LYS A 81 -9.41 8.97 -11.00
N LEU A 82 -9.78 7.69 -10.93
CA LEU A 82 -11.11 7.26 -10.51
C LEU A 82 -11.37 7.67 -9.05
N MET A 83 -10.43 7.42 -8.14
CA MET A 83 -10.54 7.82 -6.74
C MET A 83 -10.79 9.32 -6.59
N VAL A 84 -10.02 10.16 -7.31
CA VAL A 84 -10.20 11.62 -7.27
C VAL A 84 -11.56 12.02 -7.85
N LYS A 85 -12.01 11.36 -8.90
CA LYS A 85 -13.34 11.59 -9.50
C LYS A 85 -14.47 11.29 -8.51
N ASP A 86 -14.29 10.28 -7.67
CA ASP A 86 -15.25 9.86 -6.64
C ASP A 86 -15.11 10.69 -5.33
N GLY A 87 -14.32 11.79 -5.36
CA GLY A 87 -14.13 12.69 -4.24
C GLY A 87 -13.07 12.24 -3.22
N GLY A 88 -12.38 11.14 -3.49
CA GLY A 88 -11.28 10.66 -2.66
C GLY A 88 -9.98 11.44 -2.88
N ASP A 89 -9.03 11.27 -1.96
CA ASP A 89 -7.70 11.88 -2.03
C ASP A 89 -6.63 10.77 -1.96
N PRO A 90 -5.94 10.46 -3.08
CA PRO A 90 -4.90 9.45 -3.14
C PRO A 90 -3.82 9.62 -2.06
N LYS A 91 -3.47 10.86 -1.74
CA LYS A 91 -2.49 11.17 -0.71
C LYS A 91 -2.98 10.79 0.68
N LYS A 92 -4.22 11.17 1.02
CA LYS A 92 -4.82 10.80 2.32
C LYS A 92 -4.96 9.28 2.44
N GLU A 93 -5.35 8.61 1.37
CA GLU A 93 -5.45 7.15 1.33
C GLU A 93 -4.09 6.49 1.58
N ALA A 94 -3.02 6.96 0.92
CA ALA A 94 -1.66 6.47 1.15
C ALA A 94 -1.20 6.70 2.60
N TYR A 95 -1.57 7.83 3.23
CA TYR A 95 -1.29 8.08 4.65
C TYR A 95 -2.08 7.17 5.58
N ARG A 96 -3.37 6.91 5.31
CA ARG A 96 -4.16 5.96 6.09
C ARG A 96 -3.48 4.59 6.17
N PHE A 97 -2.86 4.14 5.07
CA PHE A 97 -2.11 2.88 5.04
C PHE A 97 -0.74 2.97 5.73
N LYS A 98 -0.12 4.15 5.80
CA LYS A 98 1.16 4.32 6.52
C LYS A 98 1.02 4.24 8.02
N ASP A 99 -0.08 4.72 8.59
CA ASP A 99 -0.33 4.76 10.03
C ASP A 99 -0.92 3.47 10.59
N VAL A 100 -1.23 2.48 9.74
CA VAL A 100 -1.71 1.18 10.21
C VAL A 100 -0.55 0.45 10.90
N PRO A 101 -0.67 0.12 12.21
CA PRO A 101 0.38 -0.58 12.92
C PRO A 101 0.58 -1.99 12.39
N THR A 102 1.74 -2.58 12.63
CA THR A 102 1.93 -4.01 12.47
C THR A 102 1.08 -4.76 13.48
N PHE A 103 0.76 -6.02 13.19
CA PHE A 103 0.00 -6.88 14.11
C PHE A 103 0.71 -6.99 15.47
N GLY A 104 2.04 -7.18 15.47
CA GLY A 104 2.83 -7.26 16.68
C GLY A 104 2.76 -5.97 17.51
N ARG A 105 2.86 -4.82 16.86
CA ARG A 105 2.71 -3.53 17.52
C ARG A 105 1.31 -3.32 18.09
N PHE A 106 0.28 -3.68 17.37
CA PHE A 106 -1.11 -3.63 17.84
C PHE A 106 -1.31 -4.53 19.08
N VAL A 107 -0.79 -5.76 19.04
CA VAL A 107 -0.88 -6.71 20.16
C VAL A 107 -0.18 -6.15 21.40
N SER A 108 1.05 -5.66 21.26
CA SER A 108 1.85 -5.20 22.42
C SER A 108 1.36 -3.88 23.01
N GLU A 109 1.00 -2.90 22.14
CA GLU A 109 0.68 -1.54 22.59
C GLU A 109 -0.81 -1.35 22.93
N ARG A 110 -1.71 -2.15 22.33
CA ARG A 110 -3.16 -1.95 22.49
C ARG A 110 -3.89 -3.16 23.06
N TYR A 111 -3.74 -4.33 22.44
CA TYR A 111 -4.54 -5.50 22.83
C TYR A 111 -4.16 -6.03 24.21
N LEU A 112 -2.89 -6.35 24.46
CA LEU A 112 -2.46 -6.91 25.73
C LEU A 112 -2.70 -5.97 26.93
N PRO A 113 -2.39 -4.67 26.86
CA PRO A 113 -2.75 -3.74 27.93
C PRO A 113 -4.26 -3.73 28.24
N TYR A 114 -5.09 -3.72 27.18
CA TYR A 114 -6.54 -3.80 27.33
C TYR A 114 -6.99 -5.13 27.93
N ALA A 115 -6.50 -6.26 27.41
CA ALA A 115 -6.86 -7.59 27.87
C ALA A 115 -6.49 -7.81 29.35
N LYS A 116 -5.33 -7.33 29.79
CA LYS A 116 -4.87 -7.40 31.19
C LYS A 116 -5.84 -6.74 32.18
N THR A 117 -6.53 -5.69 31.76
CA THR A 117 -7.49 -4.97 32.62
C THR A 117 -8.90 -5.54 32.57
N ARG A 118 -9.25 -6.28 31.54
CA ARG A 118 -10.64 -6.71 31.28
C ARG A 118 -10.88 -8.20 31.29
N LYS A 119 -9.86 -9.01 30.98
CA LYS A 119 -9.99 -10.47 30.84
C LYS A 119 -9.24 -11.21 31.92
N ARG A 120 -9.91 -12.14 32.58
CA ARG A 120 -9.27 -13.06 33.56
C ARG A 120 -8.28 -14.02 32.87
N SER A 121 -8.56 -14.39 31.61
CA SER A 121 -7.76 -15.33 30.80
C SER A 121 -6.70 -14.64 29.93
N TRP A 122 -6.34 -13.40 30.19
CA TRP A 122 -5.40 -12.64 29.36
C TRP A 122 -4.04 -13.35 29.16
N LYS A 123 -3.60 -14.14 30.14
CA LYS A 123 -2.36 -14.93 30.04
C LYS A 123 -2.43 -16.00 28.95
N THR A 124 -3.60 -16.64 28.82
CA THR A 124 -3.86 -17.64 27.77
C THR A 124 -3.84 -16.96 26.40
N ASP A 125 -4.49 -15.78 26.28
CA ASP A 125 -4.44 -14.98 25.05
C ASP A 125 -2.99 -14.59 24.70
N GLU A 126 -2.19 -14.15 25.68
CA GLU A 126 -0.78 -13.76 25.47
C GLU A 126 0.04 -14.94 24.96
N ILE A 127 -0.11 -16.13 25.58
CA ILE A 127 0.60 -17.33 25.14
C ILE A 127 0.21 -17.70 23.71
N MET A 128 -1.10 -17.70 23.40
CA MET A 128 -1.60 -18.03 22.07
C MET A 128 -1.09 -17.05 21.02
N LEU A 129 -1.18 -15.75 21.30
CA LEU A 129 -0.65 -14.72 20.42
C LEU A 129 0.84 -14.89 20.17
N ARG A 130 1.62 -15.09 21.23
CA ARG A 130 3.07 -15.23 21.15
C ARG A 130 3.51 -16.50 20.42
N THR A 131 2.81 -17.61 20.63
CA THR A 131 3.22 -18.91 20.10
C THR A 131 2.76 -19.12 18.66
N HIS A 132 1.56 -18.64 18.29
CA HIS A 132 0.95 -19.00 17.02
C HIS A 132 0.79 -17.82 16.03
N LEU A 133 0.46 -16.63 16.54
CA LEU A 133 0.07 -15.50 15.69
C LEU A 133 1.22 -14.53 15.40
N LEU A 134 1.99 -14.17 16.42
CA LEU A 134 3.09 -13.22 16.28
C LEU A 134 4.22 -13.74 15.37
N PRO A 135 4.62 -15.01 15.40
CA PRO A 135 5.65 -15.51 14.50
C PRO A 135 5.25 -15.40 13.01
N ARG A 136 3.95 -15.47 12.74
CA ARG A 136 3.43 -15.46 11.36
C ARG A 136 2.99 -14.08 10.88
N PHE A 137 2.33 -13.33 11.72
CA PHE A 137 1.70 -12.05 11.37
C PHE A 137 2.36 -10.83 12.01
N GLY A 138 3.26 -11.01 12.96
CA GLY A 138 3.81 -9.92 13.77
C GLY A 138 4.34 -8.74 12.99
N GLU A 139 5.08 -9.01 11.93
CA GLU A 139 5.67 -8.00 11.05
C GLU A 139 4.70 -7.47 9.98
N LEU A 140 3.56 -8.13 9.78
CA LEU A 140 2.57 -7.70 8.80
C LEU A 140 1.74 -6.54 9.35
N ARG A 141 1.47 -5.55 8.51
CA ARG A 141 0.51 -4.49 8.85
C ARG A 141 -0.90 -5.07 8.94
N MET A 142 -1.71 -4.61 9.89
CA MET A 142 -3.08 -5.10 10.14
C MET A 142 -3.94 -5.15 8.86
N ASN A 143 -3.80 -4.18 7.98
CA ASN A 143 -4.54 -4.12 6.70
C ASN A 143 -3.98 -5.03 5.60
N ARG A 144 -2.90 -5.72 5.85
CA ARG A 144 -2.30 -6.71 4.92
C ARG A 144 -2.68 -8.14 5.28
N ILE A 145 -3.20 -8.37 6.47
CA ILE A 145 -3.69 -9.68 6.90
C ILE A 145 -5.05 -9.91 6.25
N THR A 146 -5.12 -10.93 5.40
CA THR A 146 -6.34 -11.28 4.67
C THR A 146 -7.05 -12.46 5.32
N ARG A 147 -8.33 -12.67 4.97
CA ARG A 147 -9.06 -13.87 5.37
C ARG A 147 -8.35 -15.15 4.91
N ALA A 148 -7.75 -15.13 3.72
CA ALA A 148 -7.01 -16.27 3.20
C ALA A 148 -5.81 -16.65 4.08
N ASP A 149 -5.07 -15.65 4.60
CA ASP A 149 -3.95 -15.88 5.51
C ASP A 149 -4.40 -16.53 6.82
N VAL A 150 -5.53 -16.09 7.36
CA VAL A 150 -6.11 -16.68 8.60
C VAL A 150 -6.58 -18.11 8.34
N VAL A 151 -7.28 -18.38 7.23
CA VAL A 151 -7.71 -19.72 6.85
C VAL A 151 -6.52 -20.66 6.67
N ALA A 152 -5.47 -20.22 5.97
CA ALA A 152 -4.24 -20.99 5.79
C ALA A 152 -3.55 -21.32 7.13
N MET A 153 -3.56 -20.36 8.06
CA MET A 153 -3.05 -20.60 9.42
C MET A 153 -3.86 -21.67 10.15
N HIS A 154 -5.19 -21.62 10.08
CA HIS A 154 -6.07 -22.62 10.71
C HIS A 154 -5.87 -24.02 10.12
N GLN A 155 -5.69 -24.11 8.80
CA GLN A 155 -5.40 -25.39 8.13
C GLN A 155 -4.07 -25.96 8.62
N GLN A 156 -3.02 -25.16 8.63
CA GLN A 156 -1.70 -25.60 9.11
C GLN A 156 -1.75 -26.05 10.56
N ALA A 157 -2.44 -25.30 11.44
CA ALA A 157 -2.53 -25.65 12.83
C ALA A 157 -3.30 -26.98 13.07
N ARG A 158 -4.25 -27.33 12.18
CA ARG A 158 -4.92 -28.64 12.21
C ARG A 158 -3.98 -29.76 11.78
N GLU A 159 -3.17 -29.54 10.75
CA GLU A 159 -2.15 -30.49 10.28
C GLU A 159 -1.07 -30.74 11.35
N ASP A 160 -0.72 -29.69 12.12
CA ASP A 160 0.22 -29.76 13.24
C ASP A 160 -0.40 -30.42 14.51
N GLY A 161 -1.67 -30.89 14.44
CA GLY A 161 -2.34 -31.63 15.50
C GLY A 161 -2.92 -30.81 16.64
N TYR A 162 -3.08 -29.49 16.46
CA TYR A 162 -3.75 -28.65 17.46
C TYR A 162 -5.26 -28.91 17.50
N ALA A 163 -5.82 -29.07 18.71
CA ALA A 163 -7.24 -29.33 18.90
C ALA A 163 -8.11 -28.13 18.39
N ALA A 164 -9.24 -28.43 17.77
CA ALA A 164 -10.16 -27.44 17.22
C ALA A 164 -10.57 -26.35 18.24
N GLY A 165 -10.76 -26.69 19.50
CA GLY A 165 -11.11 -25.74 20.57
C GLY A 165 -10.04 -24.69 20.89
N THR A 166 -8.77 -24.94 20.54
CA THR A 166 -7.70 -23.95 20.68
C THR A 166 -7.77 -22.89 19.57
N LEU A 167 -8.34 -23.23 18.44
CA LEU A 167 -8.44 -22.38 17.25
C LEU A 167 -9.72 -21.54 17.21
N ASP A 168 -10.81 -22.04 17.81
CA ASP A 168 -12.12 -21.34 17.81
C ASP A 168 -12.11 -20.09 18.71
N SER A 169 -11.17 -19.98 19.65
CA SER A 169 -11.00 -18.78 20.48
C SER A 169 -10.37 -17.59 19.70
N VAL A 170 -9.95 -17.81 18.46
CA VAL A 170 -9.35 -16.78 17.55
C VAL A 170 -10.39 -16.21 16.58
N SER A 171 -11.68 -16.58 16.70
CA SER A 171 -12.75 -15.98 15.92
C SER A 171 -12.79 -14.47 16.22
N ILE A 172 -12.20 -13.68 15.34
CA ILE A 172 -12.42 -12.25 15.29
C ILE A 172 -13.85 -12.08 14.78
N ASP A 173 -14.76 -11.71 15.66
CA ASP A 173 -16.10 -11.27 15.30
C ASP A 173 -15.97 -10.12 14.30
N SER A 174 -16.08 -10.44 13.01
CA SER A 174 -16.26 -9.48 11.95
C SER A 174 -17.74 -9.19 11.78
N THR A 175 -18.31 -8.42 12.74
CA THR A 175 -19.64 -7.84 12.60
C THR A 175 -19.56 -6.37 13.00
N GLY A 176 -19.68 -5.50 11.99
CA GLY A 176 -19.77 -4.06 12.18
C GLY A 176 -19.36 -3.32 10.92
#